data_3ad944ac6080f691689d891be25b1927
#
_entry.id   3ad944ac6080f691689d891be25b1927
#
_cell.length_a   1.000
_cell.length_b   1.000
_cell.length_c   1.000
_cell.angle_alpha   90.00
_cell.angle_beta   90.00
_cell.angle_gamma   90.00
#
_symmetry.space_group_name_H-M   'P 1'
#
loop_
_entity.id
_entity.type
_entity.pdbx_description
1 polymer ?
#
loop_
_entity_poly.entity_id
_entity_poly.type
_entity_poly.pdbx_seq_one_letter_code
_entity_poly.pdbx_strand_id
1 'polypeptide(L)'
;YISVWGGANCLAQALWKVMKTRSKPQADAFISKLRVYTISDQDDAGPWMRNKCPDLFYVVSPGHEEGQGGSYHYATWVGISGDRFHGRFQGPDFALVDNPWLDLHIRKDHGPLGAMYPRTTYLMEGDTPSFFWALPNGLNEPEHPDWGGWGGRYELYTAPPKRYYHEPETRPIWTNTMDEVTRADGTY
;
A
#
# COMPACT_ATOMS: atom_id res chain seq x y z
N TYR A 1 -7.88 12.65 -1.11
CA TYR A 1 -7.32 11.29 -1.12
C TYR A 1 -5.83 11.36 -1.42
N ILE A 2 -5.04 10.59 -0.67
CA ILE A 2 -3.58 10.60 -0.76
C ILE A 2 -3.11 9.13 -0.82
N SER A 3 -2.51 8.74 -1.95
CA SER A 3 -1.84 7.46 -2.11
C SER A 3 -0.34 7.64 -1.88
N VAL A 4 0.24 6.82 -1.02
CA VAL A 4 1.66 6.86 -0.67
C VAL A 4 2.30 5.54 -1.05
N TRP A 5 3.27 5.58 -1.96
CA TRP A 5 3.90 4.40 -2.56
C TRP A 5 5.33 4.16 -2.07
N GLY A 6 5.72 4.85 -1.06
CA GLY A 6 7.01 4.75 -0.39
C GLY A 6 6.89 5.24 1.04
N GLY A 7 7.96 5.80 1.59
CA GLY A 7 7.92 6.43 2.91
C GLY A 7 6.99 7.64 2.96
N ALA A 8 6.26 7.78 4.05
CA ALA A 8 5.24 8.82 4.23
C ALA A 8 5.78 10.13 4.83
N ASN A 9 7.10 10.30 4.90
CA ASN A 9 7.76 11.41 5.58
C ASN A 9 7.36 12.80 5.05
N CYS A 10 7.13 12.95 3.74
CA CYS A 10 6.68 14.22 3.16
C CYS A 10 5.29 14.61 3.67
N LEU A 11 4.37 13.67 3.78
CA LEU A 11 3.05 13.91 4.34
C LEU A 11 3.14 14.26 5.83
N ALA A 12 3.94 13.51 6.59
CA ALA A 12 4.17 13.77 8.01
C ALA A 12 4.73 15.17 8.24
N GLN A 13 5.69 15.60 7.42
CA GLN A 13 6.25 16.95 7.47
C GLN A 13 5.18 18.02 7.17
N ALA A 14 4.31 17.79 6.20
CA ALA A 14 3.22 18.70 5.89
C ALA A 14 2.23 18.81 7.06
N LEU A 15 1.83 17.70 7.66
CA LEU A 15 0.94 17.70 8.83
C LEU A 15 1.59 18.33 10.04
N TRP A 16 2.87 18.06 10.29
CA TRP A 16 3.64 18.73 11.33
C TRP A 16 3.60 20.26 11.16
N LYS A 17 3.84 20.74 9.93
CA LYS A 17 3.76 22.17 9.61
C LYS A 17 2.37 22.75 9.88
N VAL A 18 1.31 22.05 9.45
CA VAL A 18 -0.08 22.47 9.71
C VAL A 18 -0.33 22.60 11.20
N MET A 19 0.03 21.59 12.00
CA MET A 19 -0.14 21.59 13.44
C MET A 19 0.68 22.70 14.16
N LYS A 20 1.82 23.09 13.59
CA LYS A 20 2.67 24.16 14.15
C LYS A 20 2.24 25.56 13.77
N THR A 21 1.56 25.74 12.66
CA THR A 21 1.25 27.07 12.11
C THR A 21 -0.21 27.45 12.20
N ARG A 22 -1.11 26.51 12.55
CA ARG A 22 -2.54 26.75 12.69
C ARG A 22 -2.99 26.50 14.12
N SER A 23 -4.11 27.10 14.50
CA SER A 23 -4.77 26.74 15.75
C SER A 23 -5.22 25.27 15.72
N LYS A 24 -5.35 24.65 16.89
CA LYS A 24 -5.78 23.25 16.98
C LYS A 24 -7.08 22.98 16.23
N PRO A 25 -8.18 23.77 16.37
CA PRO A 25 -9.39 23.54 15.61
C PRO A 25 -9.19 23.62 14.09
N GLN A 26 -8.34 24.52 13.62
CA GLN A 26 -8.04 24.62 12.19
C GLN A 26 -7.21 23.46 11.67
N ALA A 27 -6.28 22.97 12.48
CA ALA A 27 -5.50 21.78 12.13
C ALA A 27 -6.39 20.53 12.10
N ASP A 28 -7.21 20.33 13.11
CA ASP A 28 -8.14 19.20 13.19
C ASP A 28 -9.12 19.20 12.01
N ALA A 29 -9.71 20.37 11.69
CA ALA A 29 -10.61 20.53 10.55
C ALA A 29 -9.92 20.29 9.19
N PHE A 30 -8.62 20.52 9.10
CA PHE A 30 -7.84 20.17 7.91
C PHE A 30 -7.58 18.67 7.84
N ILE A 31 -7.11 18.09 8.94
CA ILE A 31 -6.73 16.67 9.03
C ILE A 31 -7.94 15.76 8.79
N SER A 32 -9.11 16.11 9.32
CA SER A 32 -10.34 15.31 9.17
C SER A 32 -10.81 15.16 7.71
N LYS A 33 -10.36 16.01 6.81
CA LYS A 33 -10.66 15.93 5.38
C LYS A 33 -9.77 14.95 4.61
N LEU A 34 -8.68 14.51 5.22
CA LEU A 34 -7.70 13.68 4.54
C LEU A 34 -8.12 12.20 4.60
N ARG A 35 -7.87 11.51 3.51
CA ARG A 35 -8.00 10.07 3.36
C ARG A 35 -6.68 9.56 2.82
N VAL A 36 -5.97 8.83 3.63
CA VAL A 36 -4.61 8.39 3.33
C VAL A 36 -4.60 6.87 3.16
N TYR A 37 -3.94 6.43 2.11
CA TYR A 37 -3.62 5.03 1.90
C TYR A 37 -2.14 4.89 1.64
N THR A 38 -1.45 4.10 2.44
CA THR A 38 -0.03 3.81 2.25
C THR A 38 0.19 2.37 1.87
N ILE A 39 1.10 2.15 0.92
CA ILE A 39 1.62 0.83 0.63
C ILE A 39 2.69 0.52 1.66
N SER A 40 2.23 -0.12 2.69
CA SER A 40 2.88 -0.43 3.96
C SER A 40 3.47 0.79 4.70
N ASP A 41 4.00 0.55 5.87
CA ASP A 41 4.81 1.51 6.61
C ASP A 41 6.27 1.35 6.17
N GLN A 42 6.68 2.08 5.13
CA GLN A 42 8.03 2.02 4.60
C GLN A 42 9.00 2.97 5.32
N ASP A 43 8.49 3.79 6.21
CA ASP A 43 9.26 4.59 7.16
C ASP A 43 8.44 4.80 8.45
N ASP A 44 9.01 5.52 9.40
CA ASP A 44 8.39 5.74 10.72
C ASP A 44 7.31 6.81 10.73
N ALA A 45 7.11 7.48 9.63
CA ALA A 45 6.18 8.58 9.52
C ALA A 45 4.73 8.13 9.63
N GLY A 46 4.39 6.92 9.13
CA GLY A 46 3.06 6.35 9.24
C GLY A 46 2.59 6.23 10.70
N PRO A 47 3.27 5.44 11.54
CA PRO A 47 2.96 5.33 12.97
C PRO A 47 2.97 6.67 13.69
N TRP A 48 3.92 7.56 13.37
CA TRP A 48 3.95 8.90 13.95
C TRP A 48 2.68 9.70 13.63
N MET A 49 2.25 9.70 12.39
CA MET A 49 1.02 10.41 11.97
C MET A 49 -0.21 9.86 12.67
N ARG A 50 -0.37 8.54 12.72
CA ARG A 50 -1.50 7.91 13.39
C ARG A 50 -1.52 8.22 14.89
N ASN A 51 -0.37 8.29 15.54
CA ASN A 51 -0.27 8.67 16.94
C ASN A 51 -0.56 10.17 17.18
N LYS A 52 -0.08 11.06 16.32
CA LYS A 52 -0.25 12.50 16.50
C LYS A 52 -1.57 13.04 15.94
N CYS A 53 -2.17 12.33 15.00
CA CYS A 53 -3.41 12.71 14.32
C CYS A 53 -4.44 11.58 14.45
N PRO A 54 -5.01 11.35 15.65
CA PRO A 54 -5.88 10.20 15.91
C PRO A 54 -7.14 10.13 15.04
N ASP A 55 -7.59 11.27 14.54
CA ASP A 55 -8.77 11.37 13.68
C ASP A 55 -8.43 11.32 12.19
N LEU A 56 -7.15 11.12 11.85
CA LEU A 56 -6.72 10.92 10.47
C LEU A 56 -7.22 9.56 9.96
N PHE A 57 -8.02 9.59 8.91
CA PHE A 57 -8.38 8.37 8.21
C PHE A 57 -7.16 7.81 7.48
N TYR A 58 -6.74 6.62 7.88
CA TYR A 58 -5.47 6.05 7.42
C TYR A 58 -5.59 4.54 7.18
N VAL A 59 -5.35 4.13 5.96
CA VAL A 59 -5.21 2.73 5.57
C VAL A 59 -3.73 2.43 5.35
N VAL A 60 -3.26 1.34 5.93
CA VAL A 60 -1.91 0.82 5.70
C VAL A 60 -2.01 -0.62 5.21
N SER A 61 -1.53 -0.88 4.01
CA SER A 61 -1.60 -2.22 3.41
C SER A 61 -0.26 -2.59 2.74
N PRO A 62 0.32 -3.72 3.13
CA PRO A 62 -0.03 -4.56 4.28
C PRO A 62 0.41 -3.92 5.60
N GLY A 63 -0.43 -4.07 6.63
CA GLY A 63 -0.17 -3.57 7.98
C GLY A 63 -0.06 -4.66 9.03
N HIS A 64 -0.20 -5.92 8.62
CA HIS A 64 -0.04 -7.08 9.51
C HIS A 64 1.40 -7.28 9.96
N GLU A 65 1.58 -7.97 11.07
CA GLU A 65 2.91 -8.35 11.52
C GLU A 65 3.63 -9.22 10.50
N GLU A 66 4.95 -9.10 10.50
CA GLU A 66 5.81 -9.97 9.69
C GLU A 66 5.70 -11.42 10.16
N GLY A 67 5.02 -12.24 9.37
CA GLY A 67 5.07 -13.69 9.46
C GLY A 67 6.17 -14.28 8.58
N GLN A 68 6.14 -15.58 8.35
CA GLN A 68 7.02 -16.22 7.37
C GLN A 68 6.73 -15.64 5.98
N GLY A 69 7.69 -14.90 5.42
CA GLY A 69 7.55 -14.22 4.13
C GLY A 69 7.37 -12.71 4.22
N GLY A 70 7.37 -12.13 5.42
CA GLY A 70 7.20 -10.71 5.66
C GLY A 70 5.75 -10.24 5.53
N SER A 71 5.47 -8.99 5.91
CA SER A 71 4.14 -8.42 5.84
C SER A 71 3.55 -8.42 4.42
N TYR A 72 4.39 -8.34 3.40
CA TYR A 72 3.98 -8.43 1.99
C TYR A 72 3.39 -9.79 1.58
N HIS A 73 3.56 -10.81 2.42
CA HIS A 73 2.85 -12.08 2.24
C HIS A 73 1.32 -11.89 2.24
N TYR A 74 0.83 -10.89 2.92
CA TYR A 74 -0.60 -10.56 3.03
C TYR A 74 -1.01 -9.39 2.12
N ALA A 75 -0.14 -8.93 1.26
CA ALA A 75 -0.47 -7.85 0.33
C ALA A 75 -1.60 -8.27 -0.60
N THR A 76 -2.57 -7.38 -0.80
CA THR A 76 -3.69 -7.59 -1.74
C THR A 76 -3.15 -7.82 -3.16
N TRP A 77 -2.11 -7.06 -3.52
CA TRP A 77 -1.45 -7.14 -4.81
C TRP A 77 0.06 -7.20 -4.61
N VAL A 78 0.71 -8.10 -5.30
CA VAL A 78 2.18 -8.16 -5.40
C VAL A 78 2.65 -8.06 -6.84
N GLY A 79 1.73 -7.79 -7.79
CA GLY A 79 1.97 -7.76 -9.22
C GLY A 79 2.20 -9.15 -9.81
N ILE A 80 2.17 -9.22 -11.14
CA ILE A 80 2.27 -10.49 -11.88
C ILE A 80 3.56 -11.24 -11.54
N SER A 81 4.70 -10.56 -11.64
CA SER A 81 6.00 -11.19 -11.36
C SER A 81 6.27 -11.36 -9.86
N GLY A 82 5.61 -10.58 -9.02
CA GLY A 82 5.63 -10.75 -7.56
C GLY A 82 4.99 -12.07 -7.14
N ASP A 83 3.86 -12.43 -7.72
CA ASP A 83 3.21 -13.72 -7.47
C ASP A 83 4.12 -14.89 -7.84
N ARG A 84 4.80 -14.82 -8.98
CA ARG A 84 5.81 -15.81 -9.38
C ARG A 84 6.96 -15.87 -8.38
N PHE A 85 7.46 -14.72 -7.93
CA PHE A 85 8.56 -14.63 -6.97
C PHE A 85 8.20 -15.28 -5.63
N HIS A 86 6.98 -15.06 -5.14
CA HIS A 86 6.50 -15.65 -3.90
C HIS A 86 6.04 -17.11 -4.04
N GLY A 87 5.97 -17.63 -5.25
CA GLY A 87 5.58 -19.00 -5.51
C GLY A 87 4.12 -19.34 -5.24
N ARG A 88 3.29 -18.34 -5.01
CA ARG A 88 1.88 -18.50 -4.62
C ARG A 88 0.94 -18.76 -5.77
N PHE A 89 1.27 -18.24 -6.94
CA PHE A 89 0.38 -18.18 -8.06
C PHE A 89 1.10 -18.54 -9.37
N GLN A 90 0.51 -19.41 -10.15
CA GLN A 90 1.10 -19.85 -11.43
C GLN A 90 0.26 -19.39 -12.63
N GLY A 91 -0.55 -18.34 -12.42
CA GLY A 91 -1.61 -18.02 -13.35
C GLY A 91 -1.21 -17.25 -14.59
N PRO A 92 -0.73 -16.01 -14.51
CA PRO A 92 -0.63 -15.16 -15.68
C PRO A 92 0.60 -15.45 -16.53
N ASP A 93 0.52 -15.05 -17.80
CA ASP A 93 1.67 -15.07 -18.72
C ASP A 93 2.67 -14.00 -18.32
N PHE A 94 3.83 -14.43 -17.81
CA PHE A 94 4.92 -13.53 -17.42
C PHE A 94 5.72 -12.97 -18.61
N ALA A 95 5.45 -13.42 -19.82
CA ALA A 95 6.21 -12.98 -20.99
C ALA A 95 6.15 -11.46 -21.19
N LEU A 96 5.04 -10.82 -20.82
CA LEU A 96 4.85 -9.36 -20.95
C LEU A 96 5.63 -8.52 -19.90
N VAL A 97 6.24 -9.15 -18.92
CA VAL A 97 7.04 -8.48 -17.88
C VAL A 97 8.47 -9.00 -17.81
N ASP A 98 8.84 -9.93 -18.66
CA ASP A 98 10.20 -10.48 -18.75
C ASP A 98 11.14 -9.58 -19.56
N ASN A 99 12.44 -9.76 -19.32
CA ASN A 99 13.46 -8.96 -19.99
C ASN A 99 13.41 -9.00 -21.53
N PRO A 100 13.10 -10.11 -22.21
CA PRO A 100 12.97 -10.12 -23.67
C PRO A 100 11.91 -9.14 -24.18
N TRP A 101 10.74 -9.08 -23.53
CA TRP A 101 9.68 -8.12 -23.87
C TRP A 101 10.14 -6.68 -23.58
N LEU A 102 10.74 -6.46 -22.42
CA LEU A 102 11.27 -5.15 -22.03
C LEU A 102 12.39 -4.68 -22.94
N ASP A 103 13.25 -5.59 -23.41
CA ASP A 103 14.29 -5.25 -24.39
C ASP A 103 13.69 -4.75 -25.70
N LEU A 104 12.65 -5.44 -26.19
CA LEU A 104 12.04 -5.11 -27.48
C LEU A 104 11.17 -3.85 -27.42
N HIS A 105 10.38 -3.68 -26.37
CA HIS A 105 9.33 -2.66 -26.33
C HIS A 105 9.66 -1.43 -25.48
N ILE A 106 10.69 -1.51 -24.65
CA ILE A 106 11.06 -0.40 -23.76
C ILE A 106 12.49 0.08 -24.01
N ARG A 107 13.47 -0.83 -24.08
CA ARG A 107 14.89 -0.44 -24.12
C ARG A 107 15.42 -0.17 -25.49
N LYS A 108 15.13 -1.05 -26.46
CA LYS A 108 15.72 -0.99 -27.83
C LYS A 108 14.94 0.00 -28.69
N ASP A 109 15.62 0.95 -29.25
CA ASP A 109 15.09 1.93 -30.23
C ASP A 109 13.94 2.83 -29.67
N HIS A 110 13.83 2.94 -28.35
CA HIS A 110 12.84 3.77 -27.64
C HIS A 110 13.45 5.00 -26.94
N GLY A 111 14.56 5.49 -27.50
CA GLY A 111 15.21 6.71 -27.02
C GLY A 111 16.06 6.52 -25.77
N PRO A 112 16.66 7.61 -25.26
CA PRO A 112 17.64 7.53 -24.18
C PRO A 112 17.03 7.04 -22.86
N LEU A 113 15.80 7.38 -22.55
CA LEU A 113 15.14 6.88 -21.32
C LEU A 113 14.87 5.39 -21.40
N GLY A 114 14.41 4.91 -22.54
CA GLY A 114 14.23 3.48 -22.77
C GLY A 114 15.53 2.70 -22.61
N ALA A 115 16.62 3.21 -23.22
CA ALA A 115 17.94 2.59 -23.13
C ALA A 115 18.47 2.50 -21.68
N MET A 116 18.05 3.40 -20.81
CA MET A 116 18.42 3.41 -19.39
C MET A 116 17.54 2.52 -18.50
N TYR A 117 16.45 1.98 -19.03
CA TYR A 117 15.57 1.11 -18.21
C TYR A 117 16.34 -0.14 -17.75
N PRO A 118 16.38 -0.42 -16.43
CA PRO A 118 17.24 -1.49 -15.91
C PRO A 118 16.78 -2.87 -16.35
N ARG A 119 17.72 -3.81 -16.44
CA ARG A 119 17.36 -5.23 -16.47
C ARG A 119 16.96 -5.67 -15.08
N THR A 120 15.85 -6.36 -14.99
CA THR A 120 15.29 -6.80 -13.72
C THR A 120 15.25 -8.32 -13.64
N THR A 121 15.34 -8.87 -12.44
CA THR A 121 15.09 -10.28 -12.19
C THR A 121 13.59 -10.57 -12.25
N TYR A 122 12.79 -9.62 -11.77
CA TYR A 122 11.33 -9.62 -11.81
C TYR A 122 10.83 -8.19 -11.66
N LEU A 123 9.59 -7.97 -12.09
CA LEU A 123 8.88 -6.71 -11.82
C LEU A 123 7.87 -6.97 -10.72
N MET A 124 7.83 -6.08 -9.75
CA MET A 124 6.79 -6.05 -8.73
C MET A 124 5.99 -4.77 -8.85
N GLU A 125 4.70 -4.89 -8.69
CA GLU A 125 3.78 -3.78 -8.61
C GLU A 125 2.80 -4.06 -7.47
N GLY A 126 2.77 -3.21 -6.48
CA GLY A 126 1.92 -3.35 -5.31
C GLY A 126 1.20 -2.05 -4.95
N ASP A 127 1.39 -0.99 -5.76
CA ASP A 127 0.88 0.35 -5.46
C ASP A 127 -0.56 0.56 -5.94
N THR A 128 -0.98 -0.17 -6.95
CA THR A 128 -2.31 -0.09 -7.59
C THR A 128 -3.48 -0.21 -6.62
N PRO A 129 -3.46 -1.03 -5.56
CA PRO A 129 -4.57 -1.10 -4.60
C PRO A 129 -4.94 0.25 -3.99
N SER A 130 -3.95 1.10 -3.70
CA SER A 130 -4.18 2.43 -3.14
C SER A 130 -4.95 3.36 -4.08
N PHE A 131 -4.70 3.21 -5.37
CA PHE A 131 -5.41 3.93 -6.42
C PHE A 131 -6.83 3.38 -6.62
N PHE A 132 -6.97 2.08 -6.72
CA PHE A 132 -8.26 1.42 -6.89
C PHE A 132 -9.19 1.63 -5.68
N TRP A 133 -8.66 1.70 -4.49
CA TRP A 133 -9.44 2.08 -3.31
C TRP A 133 -10.07 3.47 -3.45
N ALA A 134 -9.37 4.42 -4.06
CA ALA A 134 -9.84 5.81 -4.18
C ALA A 134 -10.78 6.04 -5.37
N LEU A 135 -10.91 5.08 -6.31
CA LEU A 135 -11.73 5.27 -7.50
C LEU A 135 -13.22 5.04 -7.23
N PRO A 136 -14.07 6.03 -7.44
CA PRO A 136 -15.52 5.87 -7.31
C PRO A 136 -16.09 5.18 -8.56
N ASN A 137 -15.93 3.88 -8.68
CA ASN A 137 -16.35 3.10 -9.83
C ASN A 137 -17.68 2.35 -9.65
N GLY A 138 -18.41 2.66 -8.57
CA GLY A 138 -19.67 2.01 -8.21
C GLY A 138 -19.52 0.64 -7.53
N LEU A 139 -18.30 0.14 -7.40
CA LEU A 139 -17.95 -1.12 -6.72
C LEU A 139 -17.07 -0.86 -5.50
N ASN A 140 -16.87 0.39 -5.16
CA ASN A 140 -15.96 0.80 -4.12
C ASN A 140 -16.51 2.03 -3.39
N GLU A 141 -16.45 2.00 -2.06
CA GLU A 141 -16.78 3.11 -1.18
C GLU A 141 -15.58 3.39 -0.26
N PRO A 142 -14.78 4.42 -0.56
CA PRO A 142 -13.56 4.70 0.20
C PRO A 142 -13.76 4.97 1.69
N GLU A 143 -14.94 5.47 2.08
CA GLU A 143 -15.28 5.72 3.49
C GLU A 143 -15.64 4.42 4.24
N HIS A 144 -15.87 3.33 3.50
CA HIS A 144 -16.20 2.00 4.01
C HIS A 144 -15.25 0.94 3.42
N PRO A 145 -13.98 0.96 3.82
CA PRO A 145 -13.00 0.04 3.25
C PRO A 145 -13.30 -1.44 3.56
N ASP A 146 -14.09 -1.70 4.59
CA ASP A 146 -14.59 -3.02 4.96
C ASP A 146 -15.60 -3.63 3.98
N TRP A 147 -16.21 -2.82 3.11
CA TRP A 147 -17.13 -3.32 2.10
C TRP A 147 -16.42 -4.00 0.94
N GLY A 148 -15.13 -3.71 0.77
CA GLY A 148 -14.35 -4.22 -0.34
C GLY A 148 -14.51 -3.41 -1.62
N GLY A 149 -13.68 -3.73 -2.58
CA GLY A 149 -13.63 -3.05 -3.87
C GLY A 149 -12.47 -3.59 -4.72
N TRP A 150 -12.16 -2.90 -5.80
CA TRP A 150 -11.07 -3.33 -6.68
C TRP A 150 -9.68 -3.26 -6.06
N GLY A 151 -9.52 -2.43 -5.02
CA GLY A 151 -8.28 -2.36 -4.23
C GLY A 151 -8.16 -3.45 -3.16
N GLY A 152 -9.19 -4.26 -3.00
CA GLY A 152 -9.27 -5.27 -1.96
C GLY A 152 -10.33 -4.96 -0.90
N ARG A 153 -10.36 -5.76 0.15
CA ARG A 153 -11.18 -5.57 1.34
C ARG A 153 -10.28 -5.35 2.54
N TYR A 154 -10.73 -4.49 3.44
CA TYR A 154 -9.93 -4.05 4.58
C TYR A 154 -10.67 -4.30 5.89
N GLU A 155 -9.93 -4.41 6.97
CA GLU A 155 -10.43 -4.59 8.31
C GLU A 155 -9.70 -3.68 9.31
N LEU A 156 -10.34 -3.42 10.45
CA LEU A 156 -9.68 -2.80 11.59
C LEU A 156 -8.89 -3.87 12.35
N TYR A 157 -7.59 -3.81 12.21
CA TYR A 157 -6.66 -4.74 12.84
C TYR A 157 -5.98 -4.08 14.05
N THR A 158 -6.04 -4.75 15.19
CA THR A 158 -5.30 -4.33 16.38
C THR A 158 -4.02 -5.17 16.45
N ALA A 159 -2.95 -4.63 15.88
CA ALA A 159 -1.65 -5.25 15.99
C ALA A 159 -1.14 -5.21 17.44
N PRO A 160 -0.33 -6.19 17.86
CA PRO A 160 0.51 -6.00 19.03
C PRO A 160 1.32 -4.72 18.89
N PRO A 161 1.62 -4.02 20.01
CA PRO A 161 2.27 -2.71 19.95
C PRO A 161 3.57 -2.75 19.15
N LYS A 162 3.55 -2.23 17.93
CA LYS A 162 4.79 -2.00 17.17
C LYS A 162 5.52 -0.84 17.81
N ARG A 163 6.76 -1.06 18.18
CA ARG A 163 7.62 0.00 18.68
C ARG A 163 8.33 0.65 17.50
N TYR A 164 7.68 1.65 16.95
CA TYR A 164 8.37 2.60 16.09
C TYR A 164 8.83 3.77 16.96
N TYR A 165 10.11 4.08 16.99
CA TYR A 165 10.71 5.27 17.66
C TYR A 165 10.29 5.54 19.09
N HIS A 166 10.15 4.62 19.97
CA HIS A 166 9.83 4.84 21.37
C HIS A 166 8.35 5.01 21.75
N GLU A 167 7.45 5.11 20.78
CA GLU A 167 6.00 5.14 21.07
C GLU A 167 5.32 3.91 20.47
N PRO A 168 4.79 2.99 21.30
CA PRO A 168 4.02 1.86 20.79
C PRO A 168 2.71 2.36 20.17
N GLU A 169 2.40 1.88 18.97
CA GLU A 169 1.08 2.07 18.40
C GLU A 169 0.12 1.04 19.00
N THR A 170 -0.92 1.52 19.69
CA THR A 170 -1.92 0.67 20.35
C THR A 170 -3.30 0.77 19.72
N ARG A 171 -3.42 1.52 18.63
CA ARG A 171 -4.69 1.76 17.95
C ARG A 171 -4.96 0.73 16.89
N PRO A 172 -6.25 0.40 16.65
CA PRO A 172 -6.60 -0.32 15.44
C PRO A 172 -6.20 0.47 14.19
N ILE A 173 -5.69 -0.23 13.21
CA ILE A 173 -5.34 0.31 11.90
C ILE A 173 -6.22 -0.34 10.84
N TRP A 174 -6.63 0.43 9.85
CA TRP A 174 -7.20 -0.15 8.64
C TRP A 174 -6.09 -0.83 7.85
N THR A 175 -6.25 -2.11 7.58
CA THR A 175 -5.34 -2.89 6.75
C THR A 175 -6.11 -3.90 5.90
N ASN A 176 -5.46 -4.45 4.88
CA ASN A 176 -6.07 -5.50 4.08
C ASN A 176 -6.44 -6.72 4.93
N THR A 177 -7.55 -7.37 4.59
CA THR A 177 -7.89 -8.67 5.19
C THR A 177 -6.87 -9.74 4.78
N MET A 178 -6.76 -10.78 5.61
CA MET A 178 -5.94 -11.95 5.33
C MET A 178 -6.77 -13.12 4.78
N ASP A 179 -7.86 -12.82 4.08
CA ASP A 179 -8.70 -13.85 3.50
C ASP A 179 -7.97 -14.55 2.36
N GLU A 180 -7.76 -15.82 2.51
CA GLU A 180 -7.27 -16.69 1.44
C GLU A 180 -8.43 -17.46 0.83
N VAL A 181 -8.59 -17.35 -0.49
CA VAL A 181 -9.57 -18.12 -1.23
C VAL A 181 -8.84 -19.20 -2.03
N THR A 182 -8.91 -20.43 -1.54
CA THR A 182 -8.34 -21.57 -2.23
C THR A 182 -9.41 -22.27 -3.06
N ARG A 183 -9.15 -22.50 -4.33
CA ARG A 183 -10.01 -23.30 -5.20
C ARG A 183 -9.97 -24.77 -4.78
N ALA A 184 -10.95 -25.56 -5.26
CA ALA A 184 -11.04 -26.98 -4.95
C ALA A 184 -9.83 -27.81 -5.41
N ASP A 185 -9.06 -27.32 -6.37
CA ASP A 185 -7.82 -27.94 -6.86
C ASP A 185 -6.57 -27.50 -6.07
N GLY A 186 -6.73 -26.72 -5.01
CA GLY A 186 -5.64 -26.22 -4.17
C GLY A 186 -4.91 -25.00 -4.73
N THR A 187 -5.38 -24.39 -5.81
CA THR A 187 -4.87 -23.13 -6.34
C THR A 187 -5.62 -21.92 -5.75
N TYR A 188 -4.99 -20.72 -5.77
CA TYR A 188 -5.61 -19.47 -5.34
C TYR A 188 -6.47 -18.83 -6.42
#